data_17a337bcfcb25e700a91402d1dc5f652
#
_entry.id   17a337bcfcb25e700a91402d1dc5f652
#
_cell.length_a   1.000
_cell.length_b   1.000
_cell.length_c   1.000
_cell.angle_alpha   90.00
_cell.angle_beta   90.00
_cell.angle_gamma   90.00
#
_symmetry.space_group_name_H-M   'P 1'
#
loop_
_entity.id
_entity.type
_entity.pdbx_description
1 polymer ?
#
loop_
_entity_poly.entity_id
_entity_poly.type
_entity_poly.pdbx_seq_one_letter_code
_entity_poly.pdbx_strand_id
1 'polypeptide(L)'
;MPLVEIIKSNKCDQNFLNFAMNFTSRIKKLPLPVKSSPGFLVNAVLMPYLQSAMRTVDNGISPEDIDYSMKLWGMPMGPLELVDTVGLDICIAVGETISQSEPTPICLEELTRKRHFGKKTNQGFYKWEKGRKVSKTKLKLTDTERENLAENLIKPLIQKTISLVEEGIVENEELADAGVIFGTGFAPFLGGPIHHHKNK
;
A
#
# COMPACT_ATOMS: atom_id res chain seq x y z
N MET A 1 -12.08 -5.61 -2.40
CA MET A 1 -11.08 -5.30 -3.45
C MET A 1 -11.53 -5.95 -4.75
N PRO A 2 -11.54 -5.24 -5.88
CA PRO A 2 -11.95 -5.81 -7.16
C PRO A 2 -10.87 -6.67 -7.82
N LEU A 3 -9.58 -6.40 -7.55
CA LEU A 3 -8.42 -7.07 -8.15
C LEU A 3 -8.18 -8.45 -7.55
N VAL A 4 -7.76 -9.40 -8.41
CA VAL A 4 -7.21 -10.71 -8.03
C VAL A 4 -5.90 -10.91 -8.80
N GLU A 5 -4.79 -10.99 -8.08
CA GLU A 5 -3.49 -11.33 -8.64
C GLU A 5 -3.42 -12.83 -8.88
N ILE A 6 -3.16 -13.22 -10.13
CA ILE A 6 -3.05 -14.62 -10.54
C ILE A 6 -1.56 -14.92 -10.73
N ILE A 7 -1.01 -15.71 -9.81
CA ILE A 7 0.42 -15.96 -9.76
C ILE A 7 0.80 -17.02 -10.79
N LYS A 8 1.59 -16.61 -11.78
CA LYS A 8 2.17 -17.51 -12.78
C LYS A 8 3.50 -18.05 -12.28
N SER A 9 3.55 -19.33 -11.95
CA SER A 9 4.81 -20.03 -11.70
C SER A 9 5.44 -20.53 -13.01
N ASN A 10 6.76 -20.79 -13.01
CA ASN A 10 7.46 -21.35 -14.18
C ASN A 10 6.97 -22.75 -14.59
N LYS A 11 6.19 -23.43 -13.74
CA LYS A 11 5.61 -24.75 -13.98
C LYS A 11 4.11 -24.72 -14.30
N CYS A 12 3.54 -23.51 -14.41
CA CYS A 12 2.11 -23.37 -14.65
C CYS A 12 1.79 -23.59 -16.13
N ASP A 13 0.87 -24.51 -16.41
CA ASP A 13 0.32 -24.70 -17.76
C ASP A 13 -0.53 -23.49 -18.16
N GLN A 14 -0.41 -23.04 -19.41
CA GLN A 14 -1.13 -21.87 -19.92
C GLN A 14 -2.66 -22.07 -19.89
N ASN A 15 -3.16 -23.31 -20.05
CA ASN A 15 -4.59 -23.57 -19.97
C ASN A 15 -5.14 -23.34 -18.57
N PHE A 16 -4.39 -23.70 -17.52
CA PHE A 16 -4.81 -23.40 -16.14
C PHE A 16 -4.77 -21.90 -15.85
N LEU A 17 -3.78 -21.18 -16.38
CA LEU A 17 -3.75 -19.73 -16.26
C LEU A 17 -4.96 -19.09 -16.91
N ASN A 18 -5.27 -19.48 -18.15
CA ASN A 18 -6.45 -19.00 -18.88
C ASN A 18 -7.77 -19.36 -18.15
N PHE A 19 -7.86 -20.56 -17.58
CA PHE A 19 -9.00 -20.96 -16.77
C PHE A 19 -9.15 -20.07 -15.53
N ALA A 20 -8.07 -19.81 -14.78
CA ALA A 20 -8.09 -18.96 -13.60
C ALA A 20 -8.50 -17.51 -13.94
N MET A 21 -7.98 -16.96 -15.05
CA MET A 21 -8.36 -15.63 -15.55
C MET A 21 -9.85 -15.56 -15.90
N ASN A 22 -10.34 -16.54 -16.66
CA ASN A 22 -11.76 -16.63 -17.03
C ASN A 22 -12.67 -16.79 -15.81
N PHE A 23 -12.29 -17.65 -14.86
CA PHE A 23 -13.03 -17.83 -13.60
C PHE A 23 -13.09 -16.52 -12.81
N THR A 24 -11.95 -15.84 -12.66
CA THR A 24 -11.86 -14.54 -11.96
C THR A 24 -12.80 -13.50 -12.59
N SER A 25 -12.82 -13.43 -13.92
CA SER A 25 -13.72 -12.53 -14.66
C SER A 25 -15.20 -12.90 -14.46
N ARG A 26 -15.55 -14.20 -14.45
CA ARG A 26 -16.92 -14.67 -14.20
C ARG A 26 -17.45 -14.29 -12.82
N ILE A 27 -16.60 -14.26 -11.80
CA ILE A 27 -16.98 -13.79 -10.47
C ILE A 27 -16.90 -12.26 -10.33
N LYS A 28 -16.84 -11.53 -11.46
CA LYS A 28 -16.82 -10.07 -11.55
C LYS A 28 -15.62 -9.43 -10.82
N LYS A 29 -14.47 -10.09 -10.87
CA LYS A 29 -13.19 -9.57 -10.41
C LYS A 29 -12.28 -9.29 -11.61
N LEU A 30 -11.28 -8.44 -11.39
CA LEU A 30 -10.28 -8.09 -12.39
C LEU A 30 -9.06 -9.01 -12.21
N PRO A 31 -8.80 -9.92 -13.15
CA PRO A 31 -7.64 -10.78 -13.09
C PRO A 31 -6.39 -10.02 -13.52
N LEU A 32 -5.33 -10.12 -12.73
CA LEU A 32 -4.01 -9.61 -13.08
C LEU A 32 -2.99 -10.74 -13.01
N PRO A 33 -2.46 -11.22 -14.15
CA PRO A 33 -1.38 -12.19 -14.14
C PRO A 33 -0.07 -11.52 -13.67
N VAL A 34 0.59 -12.15 -12.69
CA VAL A 34 1.87 -11.68 -12.15
C VAL A 34 2.82 -12.86 -11.99
N LYS A 35 4.13 -12.65 -12.11
CA LYS A 35 5.12 -13.67 -11.75
C LYS A 35 5.23 -13.78 -10.22
N SER A 36 5.65 -14.96 -9.77
CA SER A 36 5.93 -15.19 -8.35
C SER A 36 7.09 -14.31 -7.88
N SER A 37 6.79 -13.42 -6.94
CA SER A 37 7.74 -12.51 -6.29
C SER A 37 7.24 -12.21 -4.87
N PRO A 38 8.11 -11.90 -3.90
CA PRO A 38 7.67 -11.49 -2.56
C PRO A 38 6.72 -10.30 -2.61
N GLY A 39 5.49 -10.49 -2.09
CA GLY A 39 4.45 -9.46 -2.09
C GLY A 39 3.73 -9.24 -3.43
N PHE A 40 4.08 -9.97 -4.48
CA PHE A 40 3.56 -9.83 -5.84
C PHE A 40 3.59 -8.38 -6.33
N LEU A 41 2.49 -7.81 -6.80
CA LEU A 41 2.40 -6.38 -7.11
C LEU A 41 1.90 -5.57 -5.91
N VAL A 42 0.71 -5.90 -5.40
CA VAL A 42 -0.02 -5.04 -4.47
C VAL A 42 0.73 -4.84 -3.15
N ASN A 43 1.16 -5.92 -2.50
CA ASN A 43 1.89 -5.80 -1.24
C ASN A 43 3.31 -5.26 -1.46
N ALA A 44 3.95 -5.61 -2.59
CA ALA A 44 5.30 -5.13 -2.91
C ALA A 44 5.35 -3.60 -3.08
N VAL A 45 4.32 -2.98 -3.66
CA VAL A 45 4.27 -1.52 -3.81
C VAL A 45 3.76 -0.81 -2.56
N LEU A 46 2.85 -1.44 -1.80
CA LEU A 46 2.33 -0.85 -0.57
C LEU A 46 3.37 -0.80 0.54
N MET A 47 4.21 -1.83 0.68
CA MET A 47 5.11 -1.94 1.83
C MET A 47 6.08 -0.75 1.94
N PRO A 48 6.84 -0.34 0.91
CA PRO A 48 7.73 0.81 1.01
C PRO A 48 6.98 2.14 1.26
N TYR A 49 5.76 2.27 0.75
CA TYR A 49 4.89 3.42 1.03
C TYR A 49 4.48 3.47 2.51
N LEU A 50 4.03 2.35 3.08
CA LEU A 50 3.62 2.27 4.48
C LEU A 50 4.82 2.46 5.42
N GLN A 51 5.99 1.90 5.08
CA GLN A 51 7.22 2.12 5.84
C GLN A 51 7.65 3.59 5.83
N SER A 52 7.58 4.25 4.68
CA SER A 52 7.87 5.69 4.56
C SER A 52 6.94 6.52 5.47
N ALA A 53 5.65 6.20 5.51
CA ALA A 53 4.69 6.87 6.38
C ALA A 53 5.01 6.64 7.88
N MET A 54 5.36 5.41 8.28
CA MET A 54 5.74 5.10 9.65
C MET A 54 7.05 5.80 10.07
N ARG A 55 8.06 5.83 9.19
CA ARG A 55 9.31 6.62 9.44
C ARG A 55 9.02 8.12 9.58
N THR A 56 8.02 8.62 8.89
CA THR A 56 7.58 10.02 9.02
C THR A 56 6.97 10.28 10.41
N VAL A 57 6.29 9.28 11.00
CA VAL A 57 5.87 9.37 12.42
C VAL A 57 7.09 9.39 13.34
N ASP A 58 8.10 8.54 13.10
CA ASP A 58 9.35 8.53 13.88
C ASP A 58 10.07 9.87 13.82
N ASN A 59 9.92 10.63 12.73
CA ASN A 59 10.43 11.99 12.56
C ASN A 59 9.54 13.08 13.20
N GLY A 60 8.48 12.71 13.92
CA GLY A 60 7.65 13.62 14.71
C GLY A 60 6.43 14.22 14.00
N ILE A 61 6.10 13.81 12.77
CA ILE A 61 4.86 14.22 12.11
C ILE A 61 3.69 13.37 12.65
N SER A 62 2.57 14.03 12.95
CA SER A 62 1.41 13.33 13.50
C SER A 62 0.78 12.37 12.50
N PRO A 63 0.26 11.20 12.95
CA PRO A 63 -0.50 10.28 12.09
C PRO A 63 -1.64 10.97 11.35
N GLU A 64 -2.30 11.92 11.99
CA GLU A 64 -3.41 12.67 11.40
C GLU A 64 -2.96 13.57 10.23
N ASP A 65 -1.83 14.27 10.37
CA ASP A 65 -1.31 15.11 9.29
C ASP A 65 -0.88 14.25 8.09
N ILE A 66 -0.21 13.12 8.35
CA ILE A 66 0.22 12.16 7.31
C ILE A 66 -0.99 11.62 6.53
N ASP A 67 -1.97 11.07 7.25
CA ASP A 67 -3.15 10.47 6.64
C ASP A 67 -4.02 11.53 5.91
N TYR A 68 -4.13 12.72 6.48
CA TYR A 68 -4.88 13.80 5.85
C TYR A 68 -4.20 14.28 4.55
N SER A 69 -2.87 14.43 4.57
CA SER A 69 -2.10 14.82 3.37
C SER A 69 -2.31 13.82 2.23
N MET A 70 -2.25 12.52 2.54
CA MET A 70 -2.44 11.48 1.51
C MET A 70 -3.88 11.41 1.00
N LYS A 71 -4.88 11.69 1.85
CA LYS A 71 -6.28 11.80 1.40
C LYS A 71 -6.51 13.00 0.50
N LEU A 72 -5.92 14.15 0.81
CA LEU A 72 -5.96 15.33 -0.06
C LEU A 72 -5.28 15.06 -1.42
N TRP A 73 -4.19 14.30 -1.41
CA TRP A 73 -3.50 13.89 -2.64
C TRP A 73 -4.35 12.96 -3.53
N GLY A 74 -5.36 12.28 -2.96
CA GLY A 74 -6.31 11.44 -3.68
C GLY A 74 -6.36 9.97 -3.25
N MET A 75 -5.62 9.57 -2.22
CA MET A 75 -5.76 8.22 -1.66
C MET A 75 -7.08 8.08 -0.89
N PRO A 76 -7.79 6.94 -1.04
CA PRO A 76 -9.10 6.74 -0.38
C PRO A 76 -8.98 6.62 1.14
N MET A 77 -7.81 6.20 1.61
CA MET A 77 -7.47 6.00 3.01
C MET A 77 -6.03 6.44 3.26
N GLY A 78 -5.77 7.03 4.42
CA GLY A 78 -4.40 7.36 4.81
C GLY A 78 -3.57 6.10 5.12
N PRO A 79 -2.24 6.15 4.97
CA PRO A 79 -1.36 5.00 5.15
C PRO A 79 -1.40 4.41 6.57
N LEU A 80 -1.48 5.24 7.59
CA LEU A 80 -1.47 4.76 8.98
C LEU A 80 -2.85 4.21 9.41
N GLU A 81 -3.93 4.74 8.87
CA GLU A 81 -5.27 4.17 8.98
C GLU A 81 -5.33 2.79 8.27
N LEU A 82 -4.63 2.64 7.14
CA LEU A 82 -4.51 1.38 6.43
C LEU A 82 -3.71 0.36 7.26
N VAL A 83 -2.56 0.74 7.84
CA VAL A 83 -1.76 -0.12 8.73
C VAL A 83 -2.61 -0.62 9.91
N ASP A 84 -3.37 0.26 10.57
CA ASP A 84 -4.27 -0.13 11.66
C ASP A 84 -5.38 -1.07 11.20
N THR A 85 -5.86 -0.91 9.97
CA THR A 85 -6.94 -1.74 9.41
C THR A 85 -6.45 -3.13 9.03
N VAL A 86 -5.26 -3.23 8.46
CA VAL A 86 -4.59 -4.50 8.11
C VAL A 86 -4.12 -5.23 9.37
N GLY A 87 -3.56 -4.50 10.30
CA GLY A 87 -2.95 -4.97 11.53
C GLY A 87 -1.42 -4.87 11.52
N LEU A 88 -0.89 -4.27 12.58
CA LEU A 88 0.54 -3.99 12.70
C LEU A 88 1.40 -5.28 12.70
N ASP A 89 0.88 -6.36 13.27
CA ASP A 89 1.54 -7.68 13.26
C ASP A 89 1.66 -8.25 11.83
N ILE A 90 0.63 -8.05 11.00
CA ILE A 90 0.68 -8.44 9.58
C ILE A 90 1.70 -7.57 8.85
N CYS A 91 1.74 -6.26 9.11
CA CYS A 91 2.73 -5.36 8.51
C CYS A 91 4.18 -5.76 8.84
N ILE A 92 4.45 -6.21 10.07
CA ILE A 92 5.77 -6.75 10.46
C ILE A 92 6.09 -8.01 9.65
N ALA A 93 5.22 -9.02 9.68
CA ALA A 93 5.46 -10.29 9.00
C ALA A 93 5.65 -10.13 7.48
N VAL A 94 4.89 -9.22 6.86
CA VAL A 94 5.05 -8.89 5.44
C VAL A 94 6.34 -8.10 5.21
N GLY A 95 6.67 -7.15 6.09
CA GLY A 95 7.90 -6.36 6.04
C GLY A 95 9.16 -7.23 6.09
N GLU A 96 9.21 -8.19 7.00
CA GLU A 96 10.31 -9.17 7.09
C GLU A 96 10.50 -9.99 5.81
N THR A 97 9.43 -10.25 5.09
CA THR A 97 9.48 -11.01 3.83
C THR A 97 9.90 -10.16 2.62
N ILE A 98 9.44 -8.89 2.58
CA ILE A 98 9.62 -8.03 1.39
C ILE A 98 10.84 -7.12 1.54
N SER A 99 11.09 -6.58 2.74
CA SER A 99 12.08 -5.53 3.00
C SER A 99 13.18 -6.00 3.97
N GLN A 100 13.80 -7.13 3.69
CA GLN A 100 14.80 -7.78 4.56
C GLN A 100 16.00 -6.90 4.95
N SER A 101 16.30 -5.83 4.20
CA SER A 101 17.46 -4.97 4.41
C SER A 101 17.15 -3.67 5.17
N GLU A 102 15.90 -3.34 5.40
CA GLU A 102 15.52 -2.09 6.07
C GLU A 102 15.10 -2.32 7.52
N PRO A 103 15.60 -1.49 8.48
CA PRO A 103 15.19 -1.61 9.87
C PRO A 103 13.70 -1.31 10.02
N THR A 104 13.06 -2.04 10.92
CA THR A 104 11.65 -1.79 11.29
C THR A 104 11.49 -0.37 11.87
N PRO A 105 10.44 0.40 11.47
CA PRO A 105 10.16 1.70 12.08
C PRO A 105 9.97 1.61 13.59
N ILE A 106 10.53 2.58 14.34
CA ILE A 106 10.52 2.59 15.82
C ILE A 106 9.08 2.59 16.36
N CYS A 107 8.21 3.41 15.77
CA CYS A 107 6.80 3.49 16.16
C CYS A 107 6.07 2.15 16.01
N LEU A 108 6.41 1.36 14.98
CA LEU A 108 5.83 0.04 14.76
C LEU A 108 6.26 -0.94 15.85
N GLU A 109 7.55 -0.97 16.20
CA GLU A 109 8.07 -1.80 17.30
C GLU A 109 7.44 -1.43 18.64
N GLU A 110 7.34 -0.14 18.94
CA GLU A 110 6.75 0.33 20.20
C GLU A 110 5.28 -0.03 20.34
N LEU A 111 4.48 0.18 19.29
CA LEU A 111 3.07 -0.18 19.29
C LEU A 111 2.88 -1.69 19.45
N THR A 112 3.67 -2.48 18.74
CA THR A 112 3.62 -3.94 18.78
C THR A 112 4.00 -4.47 20.17
N ARG A 113 5.04 -3.92 20.81
CA ARG A 113 5.44 -4.27 22.17
C ARG A 113 4.31 -4.00 23.18
N LYS A 114 3.50 -2.96 22.95
CA LYS A 114 2.30 -2.65 23.75
C LYS A 114 1.08 -3.50 23.37
N ARG A 115 1.20 -4.42 22.41
CA ARG A 115 0.10 -5.20 21.81
C ARG A 115 -1.00 -4.34 21.18
N HIS A 116 -0.63 -3.19 20.68
CA HIS A 116 -1.50 -2.28 19.93
C HIS A 116 -1.44 -2.65 18.44
N PHE A 117 -2.26 -3.63 18.02
CA PHE A 117 -2.23 -4.17 16.66
C PHE A 117 -3.23 -3.50 15.70
N GLY A 118 -3.69 -2.29 16.04
CA GLY A 118 -4.62 -1.53 15.22
C GLY A 118 -6.09 -1.81 15.57
N LYS A 119 -6.93 -1.76 14.56
CA LYS A 119 -8.38 -1.86 14.69
C LYS A 119 -8.86 -3.11 15.44
N LYS A 120 -8.20 -4.25 15.25
CA LYS A 120 -8.56 -5.52 15.91
C LYS A 120 -8.32 -5.55 17.43
N THR A 121 -7.44 -4.68 17.92
CA THR A 121 -7.19 -4.50 19.37
C THR A 121 -7.73 -3.18 19.90
N ASN A 122 -8.53 -2.46 19.11
CA ASN A 122 -9.06 -1.15 19.39
C ASN A 122 -8.00 -0.06 19.61
N GLN A 123 -6.73 -0.37 19.37
CA GLN A 123 -5.61 0.57 19.52
C GLN A 123 -4.47 0.22 18.56
N GLY A 124 -3.96 1.21 17.87
CA GLY A 124 -2.82 1.21 16.98
C GLY A 124 -2.23 2.61 16.90
N PHE A 125 -1.97 3.12 15.71
CA PHE A 125 -1.71 4.56 15.49
C PHE A 125 -2.87 5.41 15.93
N TYR A 126 -4.08 4.87 15.84
CA TYR A 126 -5.33 5.49 16.29
C TYR A 126 -6.01 4.66 17.37
N LYS A 127 -6.85 5.35 18.14
CA LYS A 127 -7.85 4.70 18.97
C LYS A 127 -9.07 4.34 18.11
N TRP A 128 -9.62 3.13 18.31
CA TRP A 128 -10.79 2.64 17.60
C TRP A 128 -11.93 2.36 18.57
N GLU A 129 -13.12 2.84 18.27
CA GLU A 129 -14.33 2.58 19.05
C GLU A 129 -15.42 2.06 18.12
N LYS A 130 -15.94 0.86 18.40
CA LYS A 130 -16.96 0.21 17.57
C LYS A 130 -16.59 0.16 16.07
N GLY A 131 -15.29 -0.09 15.79
CA GLY A 131 -14.75 -0.18 14.44
C GLY A 131 -14.56 1.15 13.70
N ARG A 132 -14.76 2.29 14.36
CA ARG A 132 -14.53 3.64 13.84
C ARG A 132 -13.31 4.27 14.48
N LYS A 133 -12.54 4.96 13.66
CA LYS A 133 -11.37 5.73 14.10
C LYS A 133 -11.82 6.92 14.95
N VAL A 134 -11.23 7.05 16.14
CA VAL A 134 -11.38 8.23 17.00
C VAL A 134 -10.13 9.07 16.89
N SER A 135 -10.24 10.25 16.31
CA SER A 135 -9.14 11.23 16.25
C SER A 135 -9.60 12.53 16.87
N LYS A 136 -8.74 13.13 17.70
CA LYS A 136 -8.96 14.44 18.34
C LYS A 136 -7.82 15.41 18.08
N THR A 137 -6.81 15.01 17.32
CA THR A 137 -5.61 15.81 17.08
C THR A 137 -5.91 16.90 16.05
N LYS A 138 -5.49 18.12 16.36
CA LYS A 138 -5.53 19.21 15.39
C LYS A 138 -4.42 19.04 14.38
N LEU A 139 -4.75 19.24 13.11
CA LEU A 139 -3.77 19.30 12.03
C LEU A 139 -2.83 20.49 12.24
N LYS A 140 -1.54 20.28 12.04
CA LYS A 140 -0.49 21.27 12.29
C LYS A 140 0.20 21.77 11.02
N LEU A 141 0.23 20.93 9.98
CA LEU A 141 0.91 21.28 8.73
C LEU A 141 0.10 22.31 7.93
N THR A 142 0.79 23.20 7.25
CA THR A 142 0.24 24.08 6.21
C THR A 142 -0.08 23.27 4.95
N ASP A 143 -0.85 23.86 4.04
CA ASP A 143 -1.22 23.18 2.78
C ASP A 143 0.01 22.85 1.93
N THR A 144 0.98 23.76 1.81
CA THR A 144 2.23 23.51 1.09
C THR A 144 3.06 22.39 1.74
N GLU A 145 3.13 22.33 3.05
CA GLU A 145 3.83 21.24 3.75
C GLU A 145 3.15 19.89 3.51
N ARG A 146 1.81 19.86 3.46
CA ARG A 146 1.03 18.64 3.14
C ARG A 146 1.26 18.17 1.73
N GLU A 147 1.25 19.07 0.75
CA GLU A 147 1.54 18.75 -0.65
C GLU A 147 2.94 18.14 -0.79
N ASN A 148 3.97 18.78 -0.22
CA ASN A 148 5.33 18.27 -0.24
C ASN A 148 5.46 16.91 0.48
N LEU A 149 4.77 16.75 1.60
CA LEU A 149 4.75 15.49 2.34
C LEU A 149 4.13 14.37 1.50
N ALA A 150 2.97 14.61 0.90
CA ALA A 150 2.27 13.62 0.09
C ALA A 150 3.11 13.19 -1.13
N GLU A 151 3.75 14.14 -1.80
CA GLU A 151 4.65 13.88 -2.92
C GLU A 151 5.85 13.02 -2.50
N ASN A 152 6.40 13.24 -1.31
CA ASN A 152 7.51 12.42 -0.81
C ASN A 152 7.06 11.01 -0.40
N LEU A 153 5.88 10.90 0.21
CA LEU A 153 5.34 9.63 0.66
C LEU A 153 4.96 8.70 -0.50
N ILE A 154 4.45 9.25 -1.61
CA ILE A 154 4.01 8.41 -2.74
C ILE A 154 5.17 7.90 -3.61
N LYS A 155 6.32 8.58 -3.59
CA LYS A 155 7.50 8.20 -4.40
C LYS A 155 7.93 6.74 -4.28
N PRO A 156 8.06 6.16 -3.07
CA PRO A 156 8.48 4.75 -2.94
C PRO A 156 7.51 3.77 -3.61
N LEU A 157 6.19 4.04 -3.56
CA LEU A 157 5.19 3.23 -4.26
C LEU A 157 5.39 3.30 -5.77
N ILE A 158 5.57 4.52 -6.32
CA ILE A 158 5.79 4.74 -7.75
C ILE A 158 7.06 4.02 -8.21
N GLN A 159 8.17 4.22 -7.50
CA GLN A 159 9.46 3.62 -7.83
C GLN A 159 9.39 2.09 -7.80
N LYS A 160 8.72 1.51 -6.79
CA LYS A 160 8.55 0.06 -6.72
C LYS A 160 7.66 -0.47 -7.84
N THR A 161 6.64 0.29 -8.27
CA THR A 161 5.81 -0.09 -9.42
C THR A 161 6.63 -0.18 -10.69
N ILE A 162 7.49 0.82 -10.96
CA ILE A 162 8.40 0.84 -12.10
C ILE A 162 9.34 -0.38 -12.06
N SER A 163 10.01 -0.60 -10.92
CA SER A 163 10.92 -1.74 -10.71
C SER A 163 10.26 -3.09 -11.02
N LEU A 164 9.00 -3.29 -10.60
CA LEU A 164 8.30 -4.56 -10.84
C LEU A 164 7.96 -4.80 -12.32
N VAL A 165 7.80 -3.76 -13.12
CA VAL A 165 7.67 -3.87 -14.58
C VAL A 165 9.03 -4.18 -15.20
N GLU A 166 10.08 -3.48 -14.80
CA GLU A 166 11.45 -3.72 -15.27
C GLU A 166 11.95 -5.14 -14.95
N GLU A 167 11.62 -5.64 -13.75
CA GLU A 167 11.88 -7.04 -13.33
C GLU A 167 10.98 -8.05 -14.06
N GLY A 168 10.00 -7.58 -14.82
CA GLY A 168 9.02 -8.38 -15.54
C GLY A 168 8.11 -9.20 -14.64
N ILE A 169 7.86 -8.75 -13.41
CA ILE A 169 6.87 -9.32 -12.49
C ILE A 169 5.46 -9.05 -13.01
N VAL A 170 5.23 -7.85 -13.54
CA VAL A 170 4.04 -7.48 -14.31
C VAL A 170 4.48 -7.25 -15.75
N GLU A 171 3.65 -7.64 -16.71
CA GLU A 171 4.00 -7.71 -18.13
C GLU A 171 4.30 -6.34 -18.75
N ASN A 172 3.53 -5.32 -18.38
CA ASN A 172 3.65 -3.97 -18.92
C ASN A 172 3.15 -2.91 -17.92
N GLU A 173 3.36 -1.64 -18.27
CA GLU A 173 3.04 -0.48 -17.43
C GLU A 173 1.53 -0.31 -17.22
N GLU A 174 0.71 -0.52 -18.26
CA GLU A 174 -0.74 -0.36 -18.18
C GLU A 174 -1.36 -1.36 -17.21
N LEU A 175 -0.89 -2.61 -17.22
CA LEU A 175 -1.31 -3.63 -16.28
C LEU A 175 -0.84 -3.34 -14.85
N ALA A 176 0.37 -2.78 -14.70
CA ALA A 176 0.90 -2.38 -13.41
C ALA A 176 0.07 -1.21 -12.83
N ASP A 177 -0.17 -0.17 -13.62
CA ASP A 177 -0.98 0.99 -13.23
C ASP A 177 -2.41 0.58 -12.85
N ALA A 178 -3.08 -0.21 -13.68
CA ALA A 178 -4.41 -0.75 -13.39
C ALA A 178 -4.37 -1.61 -12.11
N GLY A 179 -3.37 -2.49 -11.98
CA GLY A 179 -3.19 -3.34 -10.81
C GLY A 179 -3.04 -2.54 -9.51
N VAL A 180 -2.25 -1.47 -9.53
CA VAL A 180 -2.05 -0.61 -8.35
C VAL A 180 -3.32 0.19 -8.05
N ILE A 181 -3.99 0.77 -9.06
CA ILE A 181 -5.26 1.48 -8.86
C ILE A 181 -6.29 0.56 -8.17
N PHE A 182 -6.55 -0.61 -8.74
CA PHE A 182 -7.59 -1.50 -8.24
C PHE A 182 -7.19 -2.32 -7.00
N GLY A 183 -5.89 -2.48 -6.76
CA GLY A 183 -5.34 -3.20 -5.62
C GLY A 183 -5.11 -2.35 -4.39
N THR A 184 -4.72 -1.08 -4.56
CA THR A 184 -4.36 -0.20 -3.44
C THR A 184 -5.33 0.97 -3.27
N GLY A 185 -6.11 1.30 -4.30
CA GLY A 185 -6.91 2.51 -4.35
C GLY A 185 -6.09 3.76 -4.70
N PHE A 186 -4.93 3.61 -5.33
CA PHE A 186 -4.19 4.75 -5.89
C PHE A 186 -5.13 5.66 -6.70
N ALA A 187 -4.96 6.97 -6.56
CA ALA A 187 -5.85 7.98 -7.15
C ALA A 187 -6.14 7.71 -8.65
N PRO A 188 -7.33 7.22 -9.03
CA PRO A 188 -7.58 6.76 -10.40
C PRO A 188 -7.50 7.88 -11.44
N PHE A 189 -7.80 9.11 -11.04
CA PHE A 189 -7.76 10.29 -11.91
C PHE A 189 -6.33 10.69 -12.34
N LEU A 190 -5.30 10.10 -11.69
CA LEU A 190 -3.90 10.27 -12.05
C LEU A 190 -3.42 9.22 -13.09
N GLY A 191 -4.29 8.27 -13.48
CA GLY A 191 -3.98 7.26 -14.51
C GLY A 191 -3.10 6.10 -14.05
N GLY A 192 -2.65 6.11 -12.81
CA GLY A 192 -1.75 5.12 -12.21
C GLY A 192 -0.36 5.66 -11.85
N PRO A 193 0.44 4.90 -11.10
CA PRO A 193 1.74 5.37 -10.62
C PRO A 193 2.73 5.73 -11.73
N ILE A 194 2.86 4.88 -12.75
CA ILE A 194 3.82 5.08 -13.84
C ILE A 194 3.33 6.19 -14.77
N HIS A 195 2.04 6.19 -15.10
CA HIS A 195 1.43 7.25 -15.89
C HIS A 195 1.61 8.62 -15.20
N HIS A 196 1.32 8.72 -13.91
CA HIS A 196 1.51 9.93 -13.13
C HIS A 196 2.98 10.38 -13.13
N HIS A 197 3.92 9.45 -12.98
CA HIS A 197 5.35 9.77 -13.00
C HIS A 197 5.83 10.35 -14.33
N LYS A 198 5.34 9.83 -15.45
CA LYS A 198 5.73 10.26 -16.79
C LYS A 198 5.12 11.60 -17.23
N ASN A 199 4.00 12.00 -16.62
CA ASN A 199 3.25 13.22 -16.99
C ASN A 199 3.39 14.36 -15.97
N LYS A 200 4.33 14.24 -15.03
CA LYS A 200 4.68 15.25 -14.04
C LYS A 200 5.91 16.02 -14.48
#